data_7255215d05135d721cc43e2f10b5a7cf
#
_entry.id   7255215d05135d721cc43e2f10b5a7cf
#
_cell.length_a   1.000
_cell.length_b   1.000
_cell.length_c   1.000
_cell.angle_alpha   90.00
_cell.angle_beta   90.00
_cell.angle_gamma   90.00
#
_symmetry.space_group_name_H-M   'P 1'
#
loop_
_entity.id
_entity.type
_entity.pdbx_description
1 polymer ?
#
loop_
_entity_poly.entity_id
_entity_poly.type
_entity_poly.pdbx_seq_one_letter_code
_entity_poly.pdbx_strand_id
1 'polypeptide(L)'
;MRIIGIIVGVLCAITAFSSFQKIETEFFNILFEPGLEAQAEILYREGPEIYRRLTDFYRIFPSKKLNVYLQDCNDYGNAYADFFSHAIIIYVNRASASYINNTYRLWVPFVFSHELTHILIANKPFWFKNFLNLFGRPVSMFFDTAFSPSYLHEGLSIYSESMFYGEGRFFDTQFDMYLRRDVYENRFYGFRLGGGVSSTAFNPVGMNYLYGASFFEFLGERYGAKVVSSLLTAMGNQWMSLKRALETTTMRSYSYLLSEWEDWCQENAYALLPSTGADAHENLTGTGFYTGRPVSSGQYLYYLSQSEKGSGIVRRATNGSEEWWEVPYPTSYDVSPSGRLAFVYGIGDGLEFYTRYLYLGDWGTALWKSPLIERVNVVRWLDDRLLLAITTENGGTALWLADTETGRKQRLI
;
A
#
# COMPACT_ATOMS: atom_id res chain seq x y z
N MET A 1 -46.03 -4.23 3.85
CA MET A 1 -44.94 -4.33 2.86
C MET A 1 -43.56 -3.88 3.37
N ARG A 2 -43.39 -2.80 4.15
CA ARG A 2 -42.08 -2.36 4.63
C ARG A 2 -41.39 -3.29 5.64
N ILE A 3 -42.13 -3.99 6.50
CA ILE A 3 -41.59 -4.92 7.51
C ILE A 3 -41.04 -6.20 6.84
N ILE A 4 -41.66 -6.68 5.80
CA ILE A 4 -41.21 -7.87 5.05
C ILE A 4 -39.91 -7.59 4.31
N GLY A 5 -39.72 -6.39 3.79
CA GLY A 5 -38.45 -5.97 3.14
C GLY A 5 -37.26 -5.91 4.10
N ILE A 6 -37.49 -5.50 5.36
CA ILE A 6 -36.44 -5.46 6.40
C ILE A 6 -36.05 -6.88 6.85
N ILE A 7 -37.03 -7.78 7.00
CA ILE A 7 -36.77 -9.17 7.39
C ILE A 7 -36.00 -9.92 6.28
N VAL A 8 -36.37 -9.71 5.01
CA VAL A 8 -35.64 -10.29 3.87
C VAL A 8 -34.22 -9.71 3.76
N GLY A 9 -34.04 -8.42 3.98
CA GLY A 9 -32.72 -7.80 3.99
C GLY A 9 -31.82 -8.33 5.12
N VAL A 10 -32.36 -8.52 6.31
CA VAL A 10 -31.64 -9.12 7.45
C VAL A 10 -31.34 -10.61 7.21
N LEU A 11 -32.26 -11.36 6.61
CA LEU A 11 -32.03 -12.77 6.25
C LEU A 11 -30.99 -12.93 5.12
N CYS A 12 -30.99 -12.05 4.12
CA CYS A 12 -29.93 -12.03 3.10
C CYS A 12 -28.57 -11.63 3.67
N ALA A 13 -28.53 -10.70 4.63
CA ALA A 13 -27.29 -10.37 5.32
C ALA A 13 -26.77 -11.54 6.16
N ILE A 14 -27.65 -12.28 6.85
CA ILE A 14 -27.28 -13.45 7.65
C ILE A 14 -26.77 -14.60 6.76
N THR A 15 -27.32 -14.79 5.57
CA THR A 15 -26.84 -15.82 4.62
C THR A 15 -25.50 -15.45 3.96
N ALA A 16 -25.19 -14.16 3.79
CA ALA A 16 -23.88 -13.71 3.32
C ALA A 16 -22.77 -13.92 4.37
N PHE A 17 -23.08 -13.89 5.67
CA PHE A 17 -22.13 -14.16 6.75
C PHE A 17 -21.83 -15.65 6.99
N SER A 18 -22.51 -16.58 6.35
CA SER A 18 -22.39 -18.02 6.63
C SER A 18 -21.31 -18.75 5.84
N SER A 19 -20.48 -18.05 5.08
CA SER A 19 -19.52 -18.68 4.15
C SER A 19 -18.06 -18.69 4.57
N PHE A 20 -17.69 -18.03 5.68
CA PHE A 20 -16.29 -18.06 6.13
C PHE A 20 -15.94 -19.41 6.76
N GLN A 21 -14.85 -20.01 6.28
CA GLN A 21 -14.18 -21.11 6.93
C GLN A 21 -13.24 -20.57 8.02
N LYS A 22 -12.89 -21.42 9.01
CA LYS A 22 -12.07 -21.02 10.15
C LYS A 22 -10.93 -21.99 10.39
N ILE A 23 -9.73 -21.43 10.58
CA ILE A 23 -8.56 -22.13 11.13
C ILE A 23 -8.14 -21.41 12.42
N GLU A 24 -7.86 -22.17 13.48
CA GLU A 24 -7.38 -21.60 14.73
C GLU A 24 -5.87 -21.77 14.89
N THR A 25 -5.19 -20.69 15.27
CA THR A 25 -3.82 -20.74 15.76
C THR A 25 -3.78 -20.51 17.28
N GLU A 26 -2.61 -20.53 17.86
CA GLU A 26 -2.42 -20.15 19.27
C GLU A 26 -2.83 -18.70 19.54
N PHE A 27 -2.52 -17.77 18.62
CA PHE A 27 -2.61 -16.33 18.84
C PHE A 27 -3.82 -15.67 18.17
N PHE A 28 -4.30 -16.23 17.06
CA PHE A 28 -5.36 -15.64 16.25
C PHE A 28 -6.20 -16.69 15.53
N ASN A 29 -7.38 -16.28 15.09
CA ASN A 29 -8.24 -17.05 14.22
C ASN A 29 -8.07 -16.55 12.78
N ILE A 30 -7.97 -17.45 11.82
CA ILE A 30 -8.01 -17.14 10.39
C ILE A 30 -9.40 -17.46 9.90
N LEU A 31 -10.09 -16.45 9.37
CA LEU A 31 -11.42 -16.55 8.79
C LEU A 31 -11.28 -16.23 7.30
N PHE A 32 -11.67 -17.14 6.43
CA PHE A 32 -11.41 -16.99 4.99
C PHE A 32 -12.57 -17.46 4.14
N GLU A 33 -12.74 -16.84 2.99
CA GLU A 33 -13.74 -17.23 1.99
C GLU A 33 -13.36 -18.57 1.36
N PRO A 34 -14.34 -19.41 0.97
CA PRO A 34 -14.09 -20.62 0.20
C PRO A 34 -13.26 -20.33 -1.07
N GLY A 35 -12.26 -21.15 -1.33
CA GLY A 35 -11.31 -20.95 -2.42
C GLY A 35 -9.99 -20.25 -2.00
N LEU A 36 -9.91 -19.77 -0.75
CA LEU A 36 -8.70 -19.14 -0.19
C LEU A 36 -7.90 -20.05 0.74
N GLU A 37 -8.11 -21.37 0.67
CA GLU A 37 -7.43 -22.37 1.52
C GLU A 37 -5.91 -22.23 1.45
N ALA A 38 -5.36 -21.99 0.26
CA ALA A 38 -3.92 -21.84 0.06
C ALA A 38 -3.37 -20.59 0.77
N GLN A 39 -4.09 -19.47 0.75
CA GLN A 39 -3.70 -18.24 1.43
C GLN A 39 -3.83 -18.38 2.95
N ALA A 40 -4.88 -19.06 3.41
CA ALA A 40 -5.07 -19.37 4.83
C ALA A 40 -3.97 -20.29 5.37
N GLU A 41 -3.57 -21.31 4.61
CA GLU A 41 -2.46 -22.21 4.97
C GLU A 41 -1.12 -21.47 5.04
N ILE A 42 -0.85 -20.54 4.13
CA ILE A 42 0.35 -19.70 4.17
C ILE A 42 0.37 -18.89 5.48
N LEU A 43 -0.73 -18.23 5.82
CA LEU A 43 -0.81 -17.44 7.05
C LEU A 43 -0.76 -18.33 8.31
N TYR A 44 -1.33 -19.54 8.27
CA TYR A 44 -1.26 -20.50 9.35
C TYR A 44 0.18 -20.92 9.68
N ARG A 45 1.01 -21.12 8.65
CA ARG A 45 2.41 -21.52 8.83
C ARG A 45 3.31 -20.36 9.27
N GLU A 46 3.17 -19.19 8.66
CA GLU A 46 4.10 -18.09 8.88
C GLU A 46 3.63 -17.09 9.95
N GLY A 47 2.33 -16.88 10.05
CA GLY A 47 1.74 -15.88 10.94
C GLY A 47 2.06 -16.01 12.42
N PRO A 48 2.05 -17.22 13.02
CA PRO A 48 2.40 -17.38 14.44
C PRO A 48 3.81 -16.93 14.79
N GLU A 49 4.78 -17.12 13.92
CA GLU A 49 6.14 -16.64 14.14
C GLU A 49 6.25 -15.13 14.00
N ILE A 50 5.58 -14.54 13.01
CA ILE A 50 5.48 -13.08 12.87
C ILE A 50 4.85 -12.49 14.13
N TYR A 51 3.75 -13.06 14.62
CA TYR A 51 3.07 -12.59 15.82
C TYR A 51 4.00 -12.60 17.03
N ARG A 52 4.71 -13.71 17.30
CA ARG A 52 5.65 -13.81 18.42
C ARG A 52 6.77 -12.79 18.33
N ARG A 53 7.42 -12.67 17.17
CA ARG A 53 8.52 -11.73 16.96
C ARG A 53 8.08 -10.29 17.25
N LEU A 54 6.93 -9.86 16.75
CA LEU A 54 6.44 -8.50 16.93
C LEU A 54 6.00 -8.23 18.38
N THR A 55 5.25 -9.15 18.99
CA THR A 55 4.83 -9.01 20.39
C THR A 55 6.01 -9.02 21.35
N ASP A 56 7.01 -9.86 21.10
CA ASP A 56 8.25 -9.90 21.87
C ASP A 56 9.09 -8.65 21.70
N PHE A 57 9.15 -8.11 20.50
CA PHE A 57 9.90 -6.89 20.21
C PHE A 57 9.31 -5.68 20.92
N TYR A 58 8.02 -5.42 20.72
CA TYR A 58 7.33 -4.28 21.34
C TYR A 58 6.95 -4.49 22.81
N ARG A 59 7.06 -5.73 23.32
CA ARG A 59 6.60 -6.11 24.66
C ARG A 59 5.12 -5.78 24.90
N ILE A 60 4.30 -5.93 23.85
CA ILE A 60 2.86 -5.70 23.86
C ILE A 60 2.17 -7.00 23.48
N PHE A 61 1.37 -7.53 24.40
CA PHE A 61 0.68 -8.81 24.25
C PHE A 61 -0.83 -8.58 24.29
N PRO A 62 -1.53 -8.63 23.15
CA PRO A 62 -2.98 -8.50 23.14
C PRO A 62 -3.65 -9.55 24.02
N SER A 63 -4.60 -9.14 24.86
CA SER A 63 -5.25 -10.03 25.83
C SER A 63 -6.32 -10.94 25.23
N LYS A 64 -6.71 -10.71 23.98
CA LYS A 64 -7.71 -11.50 23.25
C LYS A 64 -7.12 -11.99 21.95
N LYS A 65 -7.55 -13.18 21.50
CA LYS A 65 -7.25 -13.65 20.15
C LYS A 65 -7.74 -12.65 19.12
N LEU A 66 -6.87 -12.39 18.15
CA LEU A 66 -7.16 -11.55 16.99
C LEU A 66 -7.96 -12.37 15.96
N ASN A 67 -8.85 -11.75 15.21
CA ASN A 67 -9.46 -12.35 14.03
C ASN A 67 -8.80 -11.77 12.78
N VAL A 68 -8.37 -12.65 11.88
CA VAL A 68 -7.81 -12.25 10.58
C VAL A 68 -8.71 -12.76 9.48
N TYR A 69 -9.30 -11.83 8.74
CA TYR A 69 -10.21 -12.13 7.63
C TYR A 69 -9.44 -12.08 6.31
N LEU A 70 -9.53 -13.15 5.52
CA LEU A 70 -9.00 -13.20 4.17
C LEU A 70 -10.17 -13.14 3.19
N GLN A 71 -10.13 -12.17 2.28
CA GLN A 71 -11.21 -11.89 1.33
C GLN A 71 -10.68 -11.67 -0.08
N ASP A 72 -11.42 -12.14 -1.08
CA ASP A 72 -11.13 -11.95 -2.51
C ASP A 72 -12.16 -11.06 -3.22
N CYS A 73 -12.78 -10.16 -2.50
CA CYS A 73 -13.81 -9.26 -3.03
C CYS A 73 -13.26 -7.98 -3.68
N ASN A 74 -11.95 -7.77 -3.66
CA ASN A 74 -11.34 -6.53 -4.11
C ASN A 74 -10.07 -6.79 -4.93
N ASP A 75 -9.99 -6.21 -6.14
CA ASP A 75 -8.79 -6.30 -6.99
C ASP A 75 -7.71 -5.31 -6.58
N TYR A 76 -8.00 -4.41 -5.67
CA TYR A 76 -7.02 -3.55 -5.03
C TYR A 76 -6.44 -4.25 -3.82
N GLY A 77 -5.17 -4.69 -3.95
CA GLY A 77 -4.45 -5.31 -2.83
C GLY A 77 -4.28 -4.31 -1.70
N ASN A 78 -4.94 -4.58 -0.59
CA ASN A 78 -4.92 -3.73 0.60
C ASN A 78 -5.21 -4.58 1.84
N ALA A 79 -5.00 -3.99 3.01
CA ALA A 79 -5.46 -4.51 4.28
C ALA A 79 -5.74 -3.37 5.24
N TYR A 80 -6.41 -3.66 6.33
CA TYR A 80 -6.57 -2.70 7.41
C TYR A 80 -6.79 -3.38 8.76
N ALA A 81 -6.33 -2.73 9.81
CA ALA A 81 -6.54 -3.12 11.19
C ALA A 81 -7.81 -2.45 11.73
N ASP A 82 -8.81 -3.24 12.08
CA ASP A 82 -9.96 -2.75 12.83
C ASP A 82 -9.71 -2.90 14.34
N PHE A 83 -9.41 -1.79 14.96
CA PHE A 83 -9.11 -1.75 16.39
C PHE A 83 -10.34 -2.08 17.25
N PHE A 84 -11.54 -1.71 16.80
CA PHE A 84 -12.76 -1.88 17.58
C PHE A 84 -13.20 -3.34 17.65
N SER A 85 -13.19 -4.04 16.53
CA SER A 85 -13.51 -5.46 16.48
C SER A 85 -12.32 -6.35 16.84
N HIS A 86 -11.12 -5.78 16.98
CA HIS A 86 -9.87 -6.51 17.17
C HIS A 86 -9.61 -7.50 16.04
N ALA A 87 -9.65 -6.98 14.84
CA ALA A 87 -9.52 -7.75 13.62
C ALA A 87 -8.51 -7.12 12.64
N ILE A 88 -8.00 -7.95 11.76
CA ILE A 88 -7.28 -7.55 10.55
C ILE A 88 -8.06 -8.09 9.37
N ILE A 89 -8.33 -7.23 8.38
CA ILE A 89 -8.96 -7.61 7.13
C ILE A 89 -7.93 -7.52 6.03
N ILE A 90 -7.73 -8.59 5.28
CA ILE A 90 -6.74 -8.68 4.20
C ILE A 90 -7.45 -9.02 2.90
N TYR A 91 -7.34 -8.15 1.92
CA TYR A 91 -7.66 -8.47 0.53
C TYR A 91 -6.49 -9.23 -0.07
N VAL A 92 -6.74 -10.50 -0.43
CA VAL A 92 -5.67 -11.45 -0.78
C VAL A 92 -4.96 -11.18 -2.09
N ASN A 93 -5.53 -10.31 -2.94
CA ASN A 93 -4.88 -9.91 -4.18
C ASN A 93 -3.69 -9.01 -3.91
N ARG A 94 -2.61 -9.22 -4.66
CA ARG A 94 -1.38 -8.45 -4.46
C ARG A 94 -1.59 -6.99 -4.79
N ALA A 95 -1.00 -6.10 -3.99
CA ALA A 95 -0.93 -4.70 -4.33
C ALA A 95 -0.27 -4.52 -5.70
N SER A 96 -0.73 -3.51 -6.45
CA SER A 96 -0.10 -3.25 -7.75
C SER A 96 1.33 -2.74 -7.54
N ALA A 97 2.24 -3.10 -8.45
CA ALA A 97 3.64 -2.65 -8.44
C ALA A 97 3.82 -1.11 -8.50
N SER A 98 2.73 -0.37 -8.72
CA SER A 98 2.75 1.10 -8.64
C SER A 98 2.74 1.65 -7.20
N TYR A 99 2.42 0.81 -6.22
CA TYR A 99 2.36 1.22 -4.81
C TYR A 99 3.50 0.65 -3.98
N ILE A 100 3.84 -0.61 -4.23
CA ILE A 100 4.91 -1.33 -3.54
C ILE A 100 5.62 -2.16 -4.60
N ASN A 101 6.88 -1.91 -4.77
CA ASN A 101 7.69 -2.47 -5.85
C ASN A 101 8.05 -3.93 -5.59
N ASN A 102 7.07 -4.82 -5.41
CA ASN A 102 7.25 -6.29 -5.27
C ASN A 102 8.42 -6.72 -4.38
N THR A 103 8.73 -5.94 -3.33
CA THR A 103 9.81 -6.22 -2.38
C THR A 103 9.40 -7.24 -1.32
N TYR A 104 8.34 -8.00 -1.59
CA TYR A 104 7.83 -9.06 -0.73
C TYR A 104 7.58 -10.34 -1.53
N ARG A 105 7.89 -11.48 -0.93
CA ARG A 105 7.69 -12.80 -1.51
C ARG A 105 6.21 -13.23 -1.45
N LEU A 106 5.62 -13.12 -0.28
CA LEU A 106 4.24 -13.54 0.01
C LEU A 106 3.44 -12.36 0.56
N TRP A 107 2.36 -11.99 -0.14
CA TRP A 107 1.53 -10.83 0.20
C TRP A 107 0.88 -10.94 1.58
N VAL A 108 0.20 -12.06 1.87
CA VAL A 108 -0.60 -12.19 3.09
C VAL A 108 0.24 -12.12 4.37
N PRO A 109 1.37 -12.84 4.53
CA PRO A 109 2.24 -12.68 5.70
C PRO A 109 2.88 -11.29 5.79
N PHE A 110 3.28 -10.72 4.64
CA PHE A 110 3.86 -9.37 4.58
C PHE A 110 2.90 -8.33 5.15
N VAL A 111 1.69 -8.26 4.60
CA VAL A 111 0.70 -7.27 5.03
C VAL A 111 0.16 -7.58 6.44
N PHE A 112 0.11 -8.86 6.83
CA PHE A 112 -0.23 -9.24 8.20
C PHE A 112 0.75 -8.65 9.22
N SER A 113 2.05 -8.63 8.93
CA SER A 113 3.06 -8.02 9.82
C SER A 113 2.86 -6.52 9.96
N HIS A 114 2.47 -5.83 8.88
CA HIS A 114 2.14 -4.41 8.87
C HIS A 114 0.92 -4.12 9.75
N GLU A 115 -0.20 -4.79 9.48
CA GLU A 115 -1.47 -4.56 10.18
C GLU A 115 -1.43 -5.02 11.65
N LEU A 116 -0.68 -6.08 11.95
CA LEU A 116 -0.45 -6.49 13.33
C LEU A 116 0.27 -5.39 14.12
N THR A 117 1.19 -4.67 13.51
CA THR A 117 1.86 -3.55 14.18
C THR A 117 0.87 -2.45 14.55
N HIS A 118 -0.10 -2.12 13.70
CA HIS A 118 -1.18 -1.20 14.05
C HIS A 118 -2.00 -1.71 15.26
N ILE A 119 -2.32 -3.01 15.30
CA ILE A 119 -2.99 -3.61 16.45
C ILE A 119 -2.14 -3.47 17.72
N LEU A 120 -0.83 -3.67 17.65
CA LEU A 120 0.07 -3.52 18.79
C LEU A 120 0.13 -2.07 19.27
N ILE A 121 0.24 -1.11 18.34
CA ILE A 121 0.22 0.32 18.66
C ILE A 121 -1.07 0.68 19.42
N ALA A 122 -2.23 0.22 18.96
CA ALA A 122 -3.52 0.45 19.62
C ALA A 122 -3.67 -0.29 20.97
N ASN A 123 -2.84 -1.31 21.22
CA ASN A 123 -2.82 -2.03 22.47
C ASN A 123 -1.71 -1.58 23.42
N LYS A 124 -0.91 -0.55 23.07
CA LYS A 124 0.15 -0.07 23.96
C LYS A 124 -0.36 0.22 25.36
N PRO A 125 0.43 -0.11 26.39
CA PRO A 125 0.06 0.17 27.78
C PRO A 125 0.19 1.68 28.07
N PHE A 126 -0.76 2.24 28.85
CA PHE A 126 -0.61 3.55 29.43
C PHE A 126 -1.30 3.58 30.80
N TRP A 127 -0.81 4.41 31.71
CA TRP A 127 -1.13 4.33 33.13
C TRP A 127 -2.62 4.50 33.46
N PHE A 128 -3.37 5.28 32.69
CA PHE A 128 -4.81 5.49 32.89
C PHE A 128 -5.72 4.65 31.97
N LYS A 129 -5.19 3.70 31.22
CA LYS A 129 -5.94 2.86 30.28
C LYS A 129 -7.07 2.10 30.95
N ASN A 130 -6.81 1.54 32.14
CA ASN A 130 -7.81 0.81 32.89
C ASN A 130 -8.97 1.71 33.36
N PHE A 131 -8.70 2.95 33.69
CA PHE A 131 -9.74 3.94 34.00
C PHE A 131 -10.61 4.23 32.78
N LEU A 132 -10.03 4.43 31.60
CA LEU A 132 -10.80 4.65 30.39
C LEU A 132 -11.62 3.43 29.98
N ASN A 133 -11.12 2.23 30.25
CA ASN A 133 -11.84 0.98 29.96
C ASN A 133 -13.12 0.82 30.79
N LEU A 134 -13.29 1.55 31.90
CA LEU A 134 -14.57 1.60 32.65
C LEU A 134 -15.70 2.21 31.81
N PHE A 135 -15.36 3.08 30.85
CA PHE A 135 -16.30 3.69 29.91
C PHE A 135 -16.41 2.89 28.60
N GLY A 136 -15.77 1.75 28.54
CA GLY A 136 -15.71 0.86 27.39
C GLY A 136 -14.40 0.96 26.63
N ARG A 137 -13.99 -0.18 26.06
CA ARG A 137 -12.77 -0.30 25.26
C ARG A 137 -12.67 0.73 24.10
N PRO A 138 -13.75 1.07 23.39
CA PRO A 138 -13.70 2.10 22.36
C PRO A 138 -13.17 3.45 22.84
N VAL A 139 -13.43 3.82 24.09
CA VAL A 139 -12.95 5.09 24.66
C VAL A 139 -11.43 5.07 24.81
N SER A 140 -10.86 4.02 25.38
CA SER A 140 -9.42 3.91 25.53
C SER A 140 -8.70 3.84 24.18
N MET A 141 -9.30 3.19 23.18
CA MET A 141 -8.75 3.11 21.82
C MET A 141 -8.83 4.43 21.08
N PHE A 142 -9.91 5.19 21.27
CA PHE A 142 -9.99 6.55 20.72
C PHE A 142 -8.85 7.43 21.26
N PHE A 143 -8.58 7.37 22.56
CA PHE A 143 -7.44 8.09 23.16
C PHE A 143 -6.11 7.63 22.57
N ASP A 144 -5.93 6.34 22.38
CA ASP A 144 -4.73 5.78 21.81
C ASP A 144 -4.47 6.30 20.38
N THR A 145 -5.50 6.33 19.56
CA THR A 145 -5.43 6.80 18.18
C THR A 145 -5.27 8.33 18.10
N ALA A 146 -6.01 9.08 18.93
CA ALA A 146 -5.99 10.54 18.92
C ALA A 146 -4.63 11.14 19.28
N PHE A 147 -3.83 10.44 20.09
CA PHE A 147 -2.49 10.88 20.50
C PHE A 147 -1.34 10.20 19.75
N SER A 148 -1.64 9.37 18.77
CA SER A 148 -0.65 8.71 17.92
C SER A 148 -0.72 9.29 16.51
N PRO A 149 0.29 10.05 16.08
CA PRO A 149 0.30 10.62 14.73
C PRO A 149 0.41 9.52 13.67
N SER A 150 -0.15 9.75 12.48
CA SER A 150 -0.18 8.75 11.40
C SER A 150 1.22 8.28 10.98
N TYR A 151 2.22 9.16 10.99
CA TYR A 151 3.60 8.78 10.67
C TYR A 151 4.23 7.83 11.72
N LEU A 152 3.73 7.81 12.96
CA LEU A 152 4.11 6.80 13.96
C LEU A 152 3.51 5.43 13.58
N HIS A 153 2.22 5.42 13.23
CA HIS A 153 1.53 4.19 12.83
C HIS A 153 2.18 3.58 11.59
N GLU A 154 2.28 4.35 10.53
CA GLU A 154 2.79 3.86 9.25
C GLU A 154 4.30 3.58 9.29
N GLY A 155 5.05 4.45 9.94
CA GLY A 155 6.50 4.29 10.06
C GLY A 155 6.91 3.07 10.86
N LEU A 156 6.26 2.79 12.00
CA LEU A 156 6.52 1.56 12.79
C LEU A 156 6.04 0.31 12.05
N SER A 157 4.94 0.38 11.29
CA SER A 157 4.47 -0.74 10.50
C SER A 157 5.45 -1.10 9.39
N ILE A 158 6.00 -0.09 8.68
CA ILE A 158 7.05 -0.30 7.68
C ILE A 158 8.35 -0.82 8.31
N TYR A 159 8.72 -0.29 9.47
CA TYR A 159 9.86 -0.82 10.22
C TYR A 159 9.67 -2.29 10.55
N SER A 160 8.47 -2.67 11.01
CA SER A 160 8.14 -4.04 11.35
C SER A 160 8.15 -4.99 10.15
N GLU A 161 7.50 -4.61 9.03
CA GLU A 161 7.48 -5.43 7.82
C GLU A 161 8.90 -5.66 7.28
N SER A 162 9.76 -4.65 7.36
CA SER A 162 11.11 -4.71 6.82
C SER A 162 12.08 -5.48 7.73
N MET A 163 12.04 -5.21 9.04
CA MET A 163 13.01 -5.79 9.99
C MET A 163 12.65 -7.21 10.45
N PHE A 164 11.36 -7.55 10.52
CA PHE A 164 10.93 -8.85 11.06
C PHE A 164 10.47 -9.85 10.01
N TYR A 165 9.89 -9.38 8.93
CA TYR A 165 9.59 -10.23 7.80
C TYR A 165 10.79 -10.31 6.83
N GLY A 166 11.69 -9.33 6.88
CA GLY A 166 12.92 -9.27 6.07
C GLY A 166 12.68 -8.87 4.62
N GLU A 167 11.52 -8.33 4.35
CA GLU A 167 11.08 -7.85 3.04
C GLU A 167 10.27 -6.57 3.29
N GLY A 168 10.13 -5.70 2.29
CA GLY A 168 9.27 -4.53 2.45
C GLY A 168 9.91 -3.22 2.00
N ARG A 169 9.33 -2.11 2.46
CA ARG A 169 9.60 -0.80 1.89
C ARG A 169 11.00 -0.25 2.14
N PHE A 170 11.75 -0.73 3.15
CA PHE A 170 13.17 -0.37 3.31
C PHE A 170 14.04 -0.92 2.17
N PHE A 171 13.59 -1.97 1.49
CA PHE A 171 14.29 -2.56 0.36
C PHE A 171 13.72 -2.09 -1.00
N ASP A 172 12.76 -1.17 -0.98
CA ASP A 172 12.13 -0.64 -2.18
C ASP A 172 12.90 0.59 -2.69
N THR A 173 13.64 0.39 -3.76
CA THR A 173 14.44 1.45 -4.39
C THR A 173 13.59 2.61 -4.93
N GLN A 174 12.33 2.37 -5.29
CA GLN A 174 11.42 3.44 -5.70
C GLN A 174 10.96 4.26 -4.50
N PHE A 175 10.70 3.61 -3.38
CA PHE A 175 10.34 4.28 -2.13
C PHE A 175 11.49 5.19 -1.66
N ASP A 176 12.71 4.66 -1.62
CA ASP A 176 13.91 5.40 -1.29
C ASP A 176 14.22 6.54 -2.30
N MET A 177 13.95 6.33 -3.58
CA MET A 177 14.12 7.37 -4.61
C MET A 177 13.31 8.63 -4.30
N TYR A 178 12.09 8.52 -3.80
CA TYR A 178 11.27 9.69 -3.47
C TYR A 178 11.88 10.51 -2.34
N LEU A 179 12.38 9.88 -1.29
CA LEU A 179 13.04 10.57 -0.18
C LEU A 179 14.32 11.27 -0.66
N ARG A 180 15.13 10.56 -1.43
CA ARG A 180 16.37 11.15 -2.00
C ARG A 180 16.06 12.32 -2.92
N ARG A 181 15.00 12.25 -3.71
CA ARG A 181 14.58 13.34 -4.57
C ARG A 181 14.20 14.59 -3.77
N ASP A 182 13.44 14.42 -2.69
CA ASP A 182 13.07 15.53 -1.80
C ASP A 182 14.30 16.18 -1.19
N VAL A 183 15.30 15.38 -0.78
CA VAL A 183 16.59 15.90 -0.27
C VAL A 183 17.36 16.69 -1.34
N TYR A 184 17.49 16.15 -2.55
CA TYR A 184 18.20 16.81 -3.65
C TYR A 184 17.61 18.14 -4.05
N GLU A 185 16.28 18.23 -4.04
CA GLU A 185 15.56 19.44 -4.40
C GLU A 185 15.48 20.46 -3.24
N ASN A 186 16.16 20.20 -2.12
CA ASN A 186 16.05 20.97 -0.87
C ASN A 186 14.60 21.09 -0.40
N ARG A 187 13.84 20.02 -0.56
CA ARG A 187 12.42 19.92 -0.19
C ARG A 187 12.19 18.89 0.91
N PHE A 188 13.16 18.68 1.78
CA PHE A 188 12.97 17.78 2.91
C PHE A 188 11.88 18.33 3.84
N TYR A 189 10.74 17.67 3.87
CA TYR A 189 9.58 18.13 4.62
C TYR A 189 9.61 17.68 6.08
N GLY A 190 10.23 16.56 6.37
CA GLY A 190 10.19 15.95 7.69
C GLY A 190 8.75 15.79 8.18
N PHE A 191 8.51 16.12 9.45
CA PHE A 191 7.17 16.14 10.04
C PHE A 191 6.49 17.51 10.01
N ARG A 192 6.99 18.48 9.27
CA ARG A 192 6.46 19.85 9.21
C ARG A 192 5.04 19.92 8.63
N LEU A 193 4.68 18.94 7.80
CA LEU A 193 3.35 18.88 7.18
C LEU A 193 2.29 18.21 8.07
N GLY A 194 2.43 18.35 9.37
CA GLY A 194 1.34 18.10 10.31
C GLY A 194 0.79 16.69 10.34
N GLY A 195 1.61 15.73 10.75
CA GLY A 195 1.10 14.42 11.10
C GLY A 195 0.55 13.57 9.94
N GLY A 196 0.82 13.94 8.71
CA GLY A 196 0.69 13.01 7.60
C GLY A 196 -0.57 13.07 6.75
N VAL A 197 -1.40 14.05 6.94
CA VAL A 197 -2.62 14.15 6.10
C VAL A 197 -2.53 15.28 5.11
N SER A 198 -1.43 15.73 4.72
CA SER A 198 -1.46 16.68 3.73
C SER A 198 -0.80 16.48 2.50
N SER A 199 -1.29 16.76 1.76
CA SER A 199 -1.43 16.81 0.46
C SER A 199 -1.12 18.00 -0.41
N THR A 200 -0.42 18.93 0.02
CA THR A 200 0.07 19.99 -0.84
C THR A 200 1.33 19.59 -1.60
N ALA A 201 2.06 18.58 -1.12
CA ALA A 201 3.16 17.99 -1.85
C ALA A 201 2.69 16.66 -2.44
N PHE A 202 2.76 16.52 -3.73
CA PHE A 202 2.50 15.27 -4.40
C PHE A 202 3.57 14.26 -4.01
N ASN A 203 3.14 13.22 -3.30
CA ASN A 203 3.96 12.06 -3.04
C ASN A 203 3.10 10.79 -3.24
N PRO A 204 3.40 9.99 -4.25
CA PRO A 204 2.56 8.84 -4.63
C PRO A 204 2.53 7.73 -3.58
N VAL A 205 3.48 7.71 -2.64
CA VAL A 205 3.55 6.70 -1.57
C VAL A 205 3.03 7.21 -0.22
N GLY A 206 2.63 8.48 -0.15
CA GLY A 206 2.15 9.13 1.08
C GLY A 206 3.30 9.60 1.99
N MET A 207 3.20 10.85 2.47
CA MET A 207 4.26 11.48 3.27
C MET A 207 4.44 10.81 4.63
N ASN A 208 3.36 10.37 5.27
CA ASN A 208 3.39 9.65 6.54
C ASN A 208 4.08 8.29 6.45
N TYR A 209 3.94 7.60 5.33
CA TYR A 209 4.68 6.36 5.04
C TYR A 209 6.15 6.64 4.84
N LEU A 210 6.47 7.54 3.90
CA LEU A 210 7.85 7.83 3.49
C LEU A 210 8.69 8.39 4.63
N TYR A 211 8.24 9.50 5.23
CA TYR A 211 8.99 10.15 6.31
C TYR A 211 8.89 9.39 7.63
N GLY A 212 7.75 8.73 7.90
CA GLY A 212 7.63 7.85 9.06
C GLY A 212 8.61 6.69 9.00
N ALA A 213 8.68 5.98 7.88
CA ALA A 213 9.61 4.88 7.67
C ALA A 213 11.05 5.31 7.83
N SER A 214 11.46 6.37 7.11
CA SER A 214 12.81 6.92 7.16
C SER A 214 13.23 7.34 8.59
N PHE A 215 12.31 7.91 9.37
CA PHE A 215 12.60 8.29 10.75
C PHE A 215 12.84 7.09 11.66
N PHE A 216 12.04 6.02 11.52
CA PHE A 216 12.24 4.81 12.34
C PHE A 216 13.44 3.98 11.89
N GLU A 217 13.77 3.99 10.61
CA GLU A 217 15.03 3.45 10.09
C GLU A 217 16.22 4.16 10.71
N PHE A 218 16.26 5.48 10.63
CA PHE A 218 17.25 6.33 11.30
C PHE A 218 17.39 6.02 12.79
N LEU A 219 16.27 5.94 13.53
CA LEU A 219 16.31 5.61 14.95
C LEU A 219 16.89 4.22 15.21
N GLY A 220 16.53 3.25 14.39
CA GLY A 220 17.04 1.87 14.48
C GLY A 220 18.55 1.79 14.23
N GLU A 221 19.05 2.51 13.24
CA GLU A 221 20.47 2.53 12.89
C GLU A 221 21.32 3.33 13.88
N ARG A 222 20.91 4.54 14.21
CA ARG A 222 21.69 5.44 15.07
C ARG A 222 21.62 5.12 16.55
N TYR A 223 20.44 4.69 17.02
CA TYR A 223 20.17 4.49 18.46
C TYR A 223 19.89 3.02 18.80
N GLY A 224 19.77 2.18 17.80
CA GLY A 224 19.53 0.73 17.95
C GLY A 224 18.07 0.34 18.06
N ALA A 225 17.76 -0.89 17.68
CA ALA A 225 16.42 -1.45 17.67
C ALA A 225 15.70 -1.40 19.04
N LYS A 226 16.47 -1.36 20.14
CA LYS A 226 15.93 -1.24 21.50
C LYS A 226 15.18 0.10 21.71
N VAL A 227 15.66 1.19 21.12
CA VAL A 227 14.98 2.49 21.20
C VAL A 227 13.62 2.40 20.53
N VAL A 228 13.57 1.84 19.32
CA VAL A 228 12.31 1.65 18.58
C VAL A 228 11.35 0.76 19.36
N SER A 229 11.82 -0.38 19.88
CA SER A 229 10.98 -1.33 20.61
C SER A 229 10.39 -0.77 21.90
N SER A 230 11.13 0.08 22.61
CA SER A 230 10.69 0.66 23.89
C SER A 230 9.79 1.89 23.74
N LEU A 231 9.69 2.46 22.54
CA LEU A 231 9.03 3.74 22.30
C LEU A 231 7.54 3.74 22.68
N LEU A 232 6.82 2.67 22.32
CA LEU A 232 5.38 2.57 22.62
C LEU A 232 5.11 2.52 24.13
N THR A 233 5.92 1.79 24.87
CA THR A 233 5.85 1.74 26.33
C THR A 233 6.24 3.10 26.95
N ALA A 234 7.28 3.73 26.43
CA ALA A 234 7.70 5.05 26.87
C ALA A 234 6.61 6.11 26.62
N MET A 235 5.92 6.07 25.49
CA MET A 235 4.77 6.94 25.22
C MET A 235 3.69 6.79 26.28
N GLY A 236 3.31 5.57 26.61
CA GLY A 236 2.31 5.30 27.67
C GLY A 236 2.69 5.87 29.03
N ASN A 237 3.98 5.84 29.36
CA ASN A 237 4.53 6.41 30.60
C ASN A 237 4.69 7.94 30.56
N GLN A 238 4.69 8.55 29.37
CA GLN A 238 4.93 9.97 29.13
C GLN A 238 3.66 10.72 28.66
N TRP A 239 2.49 10.37 29.22
CA TRP A 239 1.22 11.00 28.87
C TRP A 239 0.89 10.93 27.37
N MET A 240 1.21 9.82 26.74
CA MET A 240 1.01 9.58 25.31
C MET A 240 1.80 10.54 24.40
N SER A 241 2.79 11.23 24.92
CA SER A 241 3.61 12.17 24.15
C SER A 241 4.76 11.45 23.43
N LEU A 242 4.67 11.33 22.11
CA LEU A 242 5.75 10.80 21.28
C LEU A 242 7.05 11.61 21.46
N LYS A 243 6.94 12.95 21.51
CA LYS A 243 8.10 13.82 21.74
C LYS A 243 8.84 13.44 23.02
N ARG A 244 8.13 13.36 24.15
CA ARG A 244 8.76 13.02 25.44
C ARG A 244 9.29 11.60 25.48
N ALA A 245 8.60 10.67 24.83
CA ALA A 245 9.05 9.29 24.72
C ALA A 245 10.37 9.20 23.95
N LEU A 246 10.50 9.91 22.82
CA LEU A 246 11.74 10.01 22.06
C LEU A 246 12.86 10.62 22.88
N GLU A 247 12.60 11.75 23.55
CA GLU A 247 13.59 12.41 24.40
C GLU A 247 14.06 11.50 25.55
N THR A 248 13.17 10.72 26.14
CA THR A 248 13.51 9.78 27.21
C THR A 248 14.28 8.58 26.72
N THR A 249 13.92 8.00 25.59
CA THR A 249 14.54 6.78 25.08
C THR A 249 15.88 7.02 24.39
N THR A 250 16.06 8.17 23.75
CA THR A 250 17.31 8.53 23.05
C THR A 250 18.25 9.38 23.89
N MET A 251 17.79 9.98 24.99
CA MET A 251 18.51 10.97 25.80
C MET A 251 18.94 12.20 24.98
N ARG A 252 18.16 12.56 23.96
CA ARG A 252 18.36 13.71 23.09
C ARG A 252 17.13 14.59 23.06
N SER A 253 17.30 15.90 22.84
CA SER A 253 16.14 16.77 22.61
C SER A 253 15.45 16.43 21.29
N TYR A 254 14.16 16.61 21.22
CA TYR A 254 13.37 16.33 20.02
C TYR A 254 13.84 17.14 18.80
N SER A 255 14.20 18.41 19.01
CA SER A 255 14.75 19.26 17.94
C SER A 255 16.09 18.76 17.41
N TYR A 256 16.96 18.25 18.29
CA TYR A 256 18.22 17.65 17.90
C TYR A 256 17.98 16.38 17.06
N LEU A 257 17.06 15.51 17.49
CA LEU A 257 16.72 14.30 16.75
C LEU A 257 16.21 14.59 15.33
N LEU A 258 15.38 15.62 15.18
CA LEU A 258 14.88 16.00 13.85
C LEU A 258 16.00 16.54 12.96
N SER A 259 16.93 17.32 13.51
CA SER A 259 18.09 17.81 12.76
C SER A 259 19.04 16.66 12.37
N GLU A 260 19.34 15.77 13.31
CA GLU A 260 20.22 14.62 13.06
C GLU A 260 19.60 13.65 12.03
N TRP A 261 18.27 13.50 12.04
CA TRP A 261 17.57 12.72 11.02
C TRP A 261 17.66 13.37 9.62
N GLU A 262 17.51 14.69 9.53
CA GLU A 262 17.67 15.41 8.26
C GLU A 262 19.09 15.25 7.73
N ASP A 263 20.11 15.39 8.60
CA ASP A 263 21.51 15.18 8.25
C ASP A 263 21.76 13.72 7.77
N TRP A 264 21.20 12.73 8.47
CA TRP A 264 21.27 11.33 8.09
C TRP A 264 20.63 11.06 6.71
N CYS A 265 19.47 11.67 6.43
CA CYS A 265 18.84 11.58 5.11
C CYS A 265 19.71 12.19 4.01
N GLN A 266 20.37 13.32 4.30
CA GLN A 266 21.30 13.97 3.37
C GLN A 266 22.54 13.08 3.12
N GLU A 267 23.16 12.55 4.15
CA GLU A 267 24.31 11.63 4.03
C GLU A 267 23.95 10.43 3.13
N ASN A 268 22.80 9.79 3.35
CA ASN A 268 22.35 8.63 2.57
C ASN A 268 21.97 9.00 1.13
N ALA A 269 21.34 10.15 0.92
CA ALA A 269 20.99 10.62 -0.41
C ALA A 269 22.25 10.89 -1.26
N TYR A 270 23.24 11.58 -0.70
CA TYR A 270 24.46 11.95 -1.43
C TYR A 270 25.44 10.79 -1.60
N ALA A 271 25.44 9.79 -0.72
CA ALA A 271 26.30 8.62 -0.84
C ALA A 271 26.09 7.81 -2.14
N LEU A 272 24.92 7.93 -2.74
CA LEU A 272 24.55 7.20 -3.95
C LEU A 272 24.56 8.05 -5.23
N LEU A 273 25.06 9.29 -5.16
CA LEU A 273 25.27 10.10 -6.36
C LEU A 273 26.35 9.48 -7.24
N PRO A 274 26.13 9.40 -8.56
CA PRO A 274 27.21 9.09 -9.48
C PRO A 274 28.32 10.12 -9.33
N SER A 275 29.55 9.66 -9.27
CA SER A 275 30.74 10.49 -9.15
C SER A 275 31.07 11.33 -10.41
N THR A 276 30.33 11.11 -11.48
CA THR A 276 30.48 11.81 -12.76
C THR A 276 29.22 12.59 -13.05
N GLY A 277 29.42 13.85 -13.49
CA GLY A 277 28.39 14.84 -13.72
C GLY A 277 27.18 14.31 -14.50
N ALA A 278 26.05 14.88 -14.21
CA ALA A 278 24.80 14.53 -14.86
C ALA A 278 25.00 14.44 -16.37
N ASP A 279 24.92 13.24 -16.89
CA ASP A 279 24.88 13.05 -18.32
C ASP A 279 23.77 13.93 -18.88
N ALA A 280 24.01 14.47 -20.05
CA ALA A 280 23.05 15.31 -20.74
C ALA A 280 21.83 14.47 -21.16
N HIS A 281 20.97 14.15 -20.19
CA HIS A 281 19.66 13.58 -20.48
C HIS A 281 18.71 14.71 -20.86
N GLU A 282 18.12 14.59 -22.03
CA GLU A 282 17.05 15.48 -22.44
C GLU A 282 15.79 15.13 -21.66
N ASN A 283 15.22 16.13 -20.96
CA ASN A 283 13.92 15.98 -20.35
C ASN A 283 12.84 16.06 -21.44
N LEU A 284 12.25 14.92 -21.77
CA LEU A 284 11.24 14.82 -22.81
C LEU A 284 9.83 15.18 -22.32
N THR A 285 9.61 15.31 -21.03
CA THR A 285 8.28 15.55 -20.48
C THR A 285 8.17 16.97 -19.92
N GLY A 286 7.00 17.55 -20.07
CA GLY A 286 6.69 18.87 -19.51
C GLY A 286 6.53 18.82 -17.99
N THR A 287 5.99 19.88 -17.42
CA THR A 287 5.65 19.96 -15.99
C THR A 287 4.41 19.14 -15.69
N GLY A 288 4.50 18.20 -14.77
CA GLY A 288 3.39 17.40 -14.25
C GLY A 288 3.69 16.93 -12.83
N PHE A 289 2.68 16.50 -12.12
CA PHE A 289 2.87 15.91 -10.79
C PHE A 289 3.49 14.51 -10.87
N TYR A 290 3.13 13.79 -11.92
CA TYR A 290 3.62 12.45 -12.17
C TYR A 290 3.68 12.19 -13.67
N THR A 291 4.79 11.63 -14.13
CA THR A 291 4.97 11.13 -15.49
C THR A 291 5.62 9.76 -15.42
N GLY A 292 5.06 8.80 -16.13
CA GLY A 292 5.60 7.43 -16.07
C GLY A 292 5.03 6.47 -17.09
N ARG A 293 5.48 5.22 -17.00
CA ARG A 293 5.05 4.11 -17.85
C ARG A 293 5.18 4.42 -19.35
N PRO A 294 6.38 4.73 -19.85
CA PRO A 294 6.57 4.99 -21.27
C PRO A 294 6.35 3.74 -22.10
N VAL A 295 5.63 3.87 -23.22
CA VAL A 295 5.40 2.84 -24.22
C VAL A 295 5.74 3.43 -25.58
N SER A 296 6.60 2.77 -26.34
CA SER A 296 6.93 3.16 -27.71
C SER A 296 6.10 2.34 -28.69
N SER A 297 5.39 2.99 -29.60
CA SER A 297 4.67 2.33 -30.69
C SER A 297 4.70 3.18 -31.97
N GLY A 298 5.15 2.60 -33.06
CA GLY A 298 5.34 3.32 -34.31
C GLY A 298 6.31 4.50 -34.14
N GLN A 299 5.88 5.67 -34.57
CA GLN A 299 6.65 6.91 -34.45
C GLN A 299 6.36 7.71 -33.19
N TYR A 300 5.63 7.14 -32.23
CA TYR A 300 5.17 7.83 -31.03
C TYR A 300 5.73 7.21 -29.75
N LEU A 301 6.00 8.08 -28.79
CA LEU A 301 6.17 7.73 -27.39
C LEU A 301 4.89 8.07 -26.62
N TYR A 302 4.32 7.10 -25.96
CA TYR A 302 3.15 7.27 -25.09
C TYR A 302 3.61 7.24 -23.64
N TYR A 303 3.02 8.07 -22.80
CA TYR A 303 3.30 8.05 -21.36
C TYR A 303 2.10 8.54 -20.55
N LEU A 304 1.98 8.04 -19.33
CA LEU A 304 1.00 8.56 -18.38
C LEU A 304 1.47 9.90 -17.84
N SER A 305 0.52 10.82 -17.67
CA SER A 305 0.76 12.10 -17.00
C SER A 305 -0.39 12.44 -16.07
N GLN A 306 -0.04 12.88 -14.88
CA GLN A 306 -0.95 13.55 -13.95
C GLN A 306 -0.49 15.00 -13.80
N SER A 307 -1.41 15.93 -13.97
CA SER A 307 -1.14 17.36 -13.90
C SER A 307 -2.35 18.10 -13.33
N GLU A 308 -2.30 19.40 -13.31
CA GLU A 308 -3.47 20.26 -12.99
C GLU A 308 -4.65 20.03 -13.96
N LYS A 309 -4.40 19.47 -15.15
CA LYS A 309 -5.44 19.10 -16.13
C LYS A 309 -6.15 17.78 -15.79
N GLY A 310 -5.68 17.06 -14.77
CA GLY A 310 -6.16 15.73 -14.43
C GLY A 310 -5.20 14.62 -14.85
N SER A 311 -5.74 13.39 -14.96
CA SER A 311 -5.00 12.22 -15.44
C SER A 311 -5.20 12.02 -16.93
N GLY A 312 -4.15 11.60 -17.63
CA GLY A 312 -4.23 11.33 -19.07
C GLY A 312 -3.06 10.54 -19.61
N ILE A 313 -3.18 10.13 -20.87
CA ILE A 313 -2.07 9.60 -21.65
C ILE A 313 -1.63 10.73 -22.61
N VAL A 314 -0.33 10.94 -22.66
CA VAL A 314 0.30 11.83 -23.65
C VAL A 314 0.86 10.98 -24.78
N ARG A 315 0.64 11.40 -26.02
CA ARG A 315 1.29 10.87 -27.21
C ARG A 315 2.25 11.92 -27.77
N ARG A 316 3.54 11.61 -27.74
CA ARG A 316 4.61 12.49 -28.26
C ARG A 316 5.16 11.94 -29.56
N ALA A 317 5.14 12.74 -30.60
CA ALA A 317 5.75 12.39 -31.89
C ALA A 317 7.26 12.67 -31.89
N THR A 318 7.98 12.10 -32.86
CA THR A 318 9.43 12.29 -33.04
C THR A 318 9.83 13.76 -33.26
N ASN A 319 8.93 14.58 -33.81
CA ASN A 319 9.15 16.04 -33.97
C ASN A 319 8.92 16.85 -32.67
N GLY A 320 8.61 16.18 -31.56
CA GLY A 320 8.37 16.80 -30.26
C GLY A 320 6.93 17.29 -30.05
N SER A 321 6.03 17.20 -31.02
CA SER A 321 4.62 17.55 -30.81
C SER A 321 3.93 16.57 -29.86
N GLU A 322 3.08 17.11 -28.98
CA GLU A 322 2.38 16.34 -27.97
C GLU A 322 0.86 16.49 -28.10
N GLU A 323 0.19 15.39 -27.94
CA GLU A 323 -1.27 15.32 -27.86
C GLU A 323 -1.66 14.71 -26.51
N TRP A 324 -2.64 15.29 -25.86
CA TRP A 324 -3.17 14.85 -24.58
C TRP A 324 -4.52 14.16 -24.77
N TRP A 325 -4.68 13.01 -24.14
CA TRP A 325 -5.96 12.33 -24.08
C TRP A 325 -6.33 12.10 -22.60
N GLU A 326 -7.41 12.73 -22.16
CA GLU A 326 -7.93 12.58 -20.80
C GLU A 326 -8.50 11.18 -20.63
N VAL A 327 -7.93 10.43 -19.68
CA VAL A 327 -8.40 9.11 -19.28
C VAL A 327 -8.23 8.96 -17.76
N PRO A 328 -9.05 8.14 -17.10
CA PRO A 328 -8.82 7.80 -15.69
C PRO A 328 -7.43 7.20 -15.50
N TYR A 329 -6.84 7.37 -14.33
CA TYR A 329 -5.50 6.81 -14.07
C TYR A 329 -5.52 5.27 -14.14
N PRO A 330 -4.81 4.65 -15.11
CA PRO A 330 -4.87 3.21 -15.31
C PRO A 330 -3.94 2.47 -14.36
N THR A 331 -4.32 1.25 -14.02
CA THR A 331 -3.43 0.29 -13.36
C THR A 331 -2.35 -0.21 -14.32
N SER A 332 -2.71 -0.39 -15.59
CA SER A 332 -1.80 -0.78 -16.68
C SER A 332 -2.36 -0.28 -18.00
N TYR A 333 -1.51 -0.01 -18.94
CA TYR A 333 -1.89 0.20 -20.34
C TYR A 333 -0.77 -0.26 -21.27
N ASP A 334 -1.13 -0.48 -22.52
CA ASP A 334 -0.19 -0.75 -23.60
C ASP A 334 -0.76 -0.30 -24.95
N VAL A 335 0.11 -0.09 -25.93
CA VAL A 335 -0.24 0.38 -27.28
C VAL A 335 0.28 -0.60 -28.30
N SER A 336 -0.59 -1.10 -29.19
CA SER A 336 -0.22 -2.03 -30.26
C SER A 336 0.63 -1.35 -31.34
N PRO A 337 1.28 -2.11 -32.21
CA PRO A 337 2.05 -1.55 -33.37
C PRO A 337 1.23 -0.60 -34.24
N SER A 338 -0.07 -0.83 -34.42
CA SER A 338 -0.97 0.05 -35.19
C SER A 338 -1.53 1.23 -34.41
N GLY A 339 -1.23 1.32 -33.09
CA GLY A 339 -1.70 2.41 -32.23
C GLY A 339 -3.00 2.12 -31.47
N ARG A 340 -3.50 0.88 -31.46
CA ARG A 340 -4.66 0.47 -30.62
C ARG A 340 -4.26 0.46 -29.16
N LEU A 341 -5.14 0.96 -28.30
CA LEU A 341 -4.91 1.03 -26.85
C LEU A 341 -5.57 -0.15 -26.14
N ALA A 342 -4.83 -0.80 -25.26
CA ALA A 342 -5.35 -1.65 -24.20
C ALA A 342 -5.13 -0.94 -22.85
N PHE A 343 -6.17 -0.85 -22.05
CA PHE A 343 -6.19 -0.02 -20.87
C PHE A 343 -6.89 -0.75 -19.72
N VAL A 344 -6.25 -0.81 -18.57
CA VAL A 344 -6.80 -1.45 -17.36
C VAL A 344 -7.19 -0.38 -16.37
N TYR A 345 -8.46 -0.35 -16.05
CA TYR A 345 -9.01 0.58 -15.06
C TYR A 345 -9.99 -0.14 -14.14
N GLY A 346 -9.94 0.19 -12.87
CA GLY A 346 -10.86 -0.35 -11.89
C GLY A 346 -11.98 0.62 -11.56
N ILE A 347 -13.14 0.04 -11.33
CA ILE A 347 -14.34 0.78 -10.91
C ILE A 347 -14.69 0.31 -9.50
N GLY A 348 -14.84 1.26 -8.58
CA GLY A 348 -15.42 1.03 -7.26
C GLY A 348 -16.94 1.10 -7.33
N ASP A 349 -17.63 0.24 -6.61
CA ASP A 349 -19.10 0.22 -6.55
C ASP A 349 -19.69 1.12 -5.46
N GLY A 350 -18.84 1.91 -4.81
CA GLY A 350 -19.22 2.77 -3.68
C GLY A 350 -19.32 2.06 -2.34
N LEU A 351 -19.07 0.74 -2.31
CA LEU A 351 -19.07 -0.11 -1.12
C LEU A 351 -17.69 -0.68 -0.79
N GLU A 352 -16.62 -0.02 -1.21
CA GLU A 352 -15.22 -0.45 -1.06
C GLU A 352 -14.81 -1.62 -1.97
N PHE A 353 -15.68 -2.11 -2.83
CA PHE A 353 -15.34 -3.12 -3.83
C PHE A 353 -14.76 -2.45 -5.08
N TYR A 354 -13.63 -2.95 -5.55
CA TYR A 354 -12.91 -2.40 -6.67
C TYR A 354 -12.55 -3.53 -7.64
N THR A 355 -13.21 -3.52 -8.79
CA THR A 355 -12.98 -4.53 -9.84
C THR A 355 -12.28 -3.89 -11.04
N ARG A 356 -11.24 -4.54 -11.54
CA ARG A 356 -10.47 -4.11 -12.71
C ARG A 356 -11.00 -4.72 -13.97
N TYR A 357 -11.17 -3.88 -14.97
CA TYR A 357 -11.66 -4.26 -16.29
C TYR A 357 -10.66 -3.88 -17.37
N LEU A 358 -10.65 -4.67 -18.44
CA LEU A 358 -9.95 -4.36 -19.68
C LEU A 358 -10.81 -3.43 -20.54
N TYR A 359 -10.22 -2.34 -21.00
CA TYR A 359 -10.80 -1.44 -22.00
C TYR A 359 -9.94 -1.45 -23.25
N LEU A 360 -10.57 -1.39 -24.40
CA LEU A 360 -9.91 -1.33 -25.71
C LEU A 360 -10.42 -0.10 -26.47
N GLY A 361 -9.60 0.45 -27.37
CA GLY A 361 -9.99 1.58 -28.21
C GLY A 361 -8.83 2.08 -29.06
N ASP A 362 -9.11 3.06 -29.90
CA ASP A 362 -8.12 3.78 -30.67
C ASP A 362 -7.85 5.15 -30.07
N TRP A 363 -6.72 5.76 -30.39
CA TRP A 363 -6.32 7.05 -29.83
C TRP A 363 -7.42 8.11 -30.03
N GLY A 364 -7.79 8.78 -28.95
CA GLY A 364 -8.78 9.86 -28.96
C GLY A 364 -10.24 9.42 -29.13
N THR A 365 -10.50 8.10 -29.19
CA THR A 365 -11.87 7.57 -29.25
C THR A 365 -12.38 7.15 -27.89
N ALA A 366 -13.68 6.89 -27.77
CA ALA A 366 -14.22 6.32 -26.55
C ALA A 366 -13.65 4.92 -26.31
N LEU A 367 -13.09 4.70 -25.11
CA LEU A 367 -12.68 3.38 -24.67
C LEU A 367 -13.93 2.54 -24.36
N TRP A 368 -13.97 1.32 -24.84
CA TRP A 368 -15.04 0.39 -24.55
C TRP A 368 -14.57 -0.74 -23.62
N LYS A 369 -15.40 -1.07 -22.63
CA LYS A 369 -15.16 -2.19 -21.73
C LYS A 369 -15.20 -3.50 -22.48
N SER A 370 -14.09 -4.22 -22.48
CA SER A 370 -13.98 -5.51 -23.14
C SER A 370 -14.51 -6.63 -22.23
N PRO A 371 -15.37 -7.52 -22.72
CA PRO A 371 -15.82 -8.69 -21.97
C PRO A 371 -14.81 -9.84 -22.00
N LEU A 372 -13.67 -9.69 -22.67
CA LEU A 372 -12.71 -10.76 -22.89
C LEU A 372 -12.14 -11.31 -21.58
N ILE A 373 -11.68 -10.43 -20.70
CA ILE A 373 -11.01 -10.80 -19.47
C ILE A 373 -11.39 -9.80 -18.39
N GLU A 374 -11.72 -10.28 -17.22
CA GLU A 374 -11.98 -9.48 -16.02
C GLU A 374 -10.84 -9.63 -15.01
N ARG A 375 -10.81 -8.77 -14.00
CA ARG A 375 -9.83 -8.75 -12.90
C ARG A 375 -8.38 -8.65 -13.40
N VAL A 376 -8.18 -7.83 -14.44
CA VAL A 376 -6.89 -7.69 -15.12
C VAL A 376 -5.97 -6.76 -14.33
N ASN A 377 -4.72 -7.15 -14.15
CA ASN A 377 -3.69 -6.32 -13.51
C ASN A 377 -2.76 -5.68 -14.53
N VAL A 378 -2.34 -6.46 -15.52
CA VAL A 378 -1.33 -6.04 -16.51
C VAL A 378 -1.78 -6.50 -17.88
N VAL A 379 -1.56 -5.65 -18.86
CA VAL A 379 -1.78 -5.97 -20.28
C VAL A 379 -0.53 -5.66 -21.09
N ARG A 380 -0.31 -6.47 -22.14
CA ARG A 380 0.71 -6.23 -23.17
C ARG A 380 0.22 -6.74 -24.52
N TRP A 381 0.35 -5.92 -25.54
CA TRP A 381 0.14 -6.34 -26.92
C TRP A 381 1.31 -7.19 -27.40
N LEU A 382 1.03 -8.31 -28.04
CA LEU A 382 2.02 -9.07 -28.81
C LEU A 382 2.09 -8.59 -30.26
N ASP A 383 0.93 -8.25 -30.79
CA ASP A 383 0.72 -7.67 -32.13
C ASP A 383 -0.57 -6.84 -32.14
N ASP A 384 -1.13 -6.51 -33.27
CA ASP A 384 -2.37 -5.72 -33.37
C ASP A 384 -3.66 -6.49 -33.00
N ARG A 385 -3.56 -7.80 -32.78
CA ARG A 385 -4.67 -8.69 -32.51
C ARG A 385 -4.55 -9.42 -31.18
N LEU A 386 -3.36 -9.89 -30.84
CA LEU A 386 -3.12 -10.74 -29.69
C LEU A 386 -2.65 -9.92 -28.48
N LEU A 387 -3.29 -10.15 -27.34
CA LEU A 387 -3.03 -9.48 -26.07
C LEU A 387 -2.66 -10.51 -24.99
N LEU A 388 -1.57 -10.26 -24.28
CA LEU A 388 -1.27 -10.95 -23.02
C LEU A 388 -1.92 -10.17 -21.87
N ALA A 389 -2.55 -10.90 -20.95
CA ALA A 389 -3.11 -10.31 -19.73
C ALA A 389 -2.74 -11.14 -18.51
N ILE A 390 -2.39 -10.46 -17.43
CA ILE A 390 -2.25 -11.06 -16.09
C ILE A 390 -3.48 -10.68 -15.30
N THR A 391 -4.16 -11.69 -14.76
CA THR A 391 -5.34 -11.52 -13.89
C THR A 391 -5.05 -11.94 -12.46
N THR A 392 -5.89 -11.51 -11.52
CA THR A 392 -5.94 -12.02 -10.15
C THR A 392 -7.07 -13.02 -9.98
N GLU A 393 -6.77 -14.12 -9.31
CA GLU A 393 -7.74 -15.19 -9.01
C GLU A 393 -7.40 -15.79 -7.64
N ASN A 394 -8.30 -15.66 -6.66
CA ASN A 394 -8.17 -16.26 -5.32
C ASN A 394 -6.79 -16.00 -4.65
N GLY A 395 -6.30 -14.77 -4.75
CA GLY A 395 -4.97 -14.38 -4.24
C GLY A 395 -3.79 -14.91 -5.05
N GLY A 396 -4.03 -15.60 -6.16
CA GLY A 396 -3.05 -16.00 -7.16
C GLY A 396 -3.09 -15.13 -8.41
N THR A 397 -2.27 -15.47 -9.39
CA THR A 397 -2.24 -14.82 -10.71
C THR A 397 -2.34 -15.85 -11.82
N ALA A 398 -3.01 -15.48 -12.92
CA ALA A 398 -3.06 -16.28 -14.13
C ALA A 398 -2.61 -15.45 -15.34
N LEU A 399 -1.90 -16.09 -16.25
CA LEU A 399 -1.48 -15.48 -17.53
C LEU A 399 -2.42 -15.97 -18.63
N TRP A 400 -2.96 -15.03 -19.37
CA TRP A 400 -3.88 -15.27 -20.47
C TRP A 400 -3.35 -14.75 -21.79
N LEU A 401 -3.61 -15.49 -22.86
CA LEU A 401 -3.53 -15.01 -24.23
C LEU A 401 -4.95 -14.77 -24.74
N ALA A 402 -5.24 -13.57 -25.19
CA ALA A 402 -6.54 -13.17 -25.71
C ALA A 402 -6.44 -12.66 -27.14
N ASP A 403 -7.33 -13.13 -27.99
CA ASP A 403 -7.52 -12.68 -29.36
C ASP A 403 -8.66 -11.66 -29.39
N THR A 404 -8.33 -10.40 -29.63
CA THR A 404 -9.28 -9.28 -29.57
C THR A 404 -10.27 -9.24 -30.73
N GLU A 405 -9.99 -9.94 -31.83
CA GLU A 405 -10.87 -10.01 -32.99
C GLU A 405 -11.88 -11.17 -32.88
N THR A 406 -11.39 -12.35 -32.47
CA THR A 406 -12.25 -13.54 -32.40
C THR A 406 -12.91 -13.71 -31.03
N GLY A 407 -12.49 -12.99 -30.03
CA GLY A 407 -12.95 -13.14 -28.65
C GLY A 407 -12.46 -14.40 -27.95
N ARG A 408 -11.55 -15.17 -28.56
CA ARG A 408 -11.00 -16.38 -27.97
C ARG A 408 -9.94 -16.03 -26.93
N LYS A 409 -9.93 -16.78 -25.84
CA LYS A 409 -8.91 -16.67 -24.80
C LYS A 409 -8.41 -18.04 -24.38
N GLN A 410 -7.13 -18.10 -24.02
CA GLN A 410 -6.44 -19.29 -23.54
C GLN A 410 -5.65 -18.93 -22.28
N ARG A 411 -5.86 -19.70 -21.22
CA ARG A 411 -5.01 -19.64 -20.03
C ARG A 411 -3.69 -20.33 -20.35
N LEU A 412 -2.58 -19.67 -20.09
CA LEU A 412 -1.22 -20.19 -20.33
C LEU A 412 -0.61 -20.75 -19.04
N ILE A 413 -0.88 -20.10 -17.90
CA ILE A 413 -0.41 -20.49 -16.56
C ILE A 413 -1.56 -20.29 -15.57
#